data_5e72e9a3059dfd8991783219dc750beb
#
_entry.id   5e72e9a3059dfd8991783219dc750beb
#
_cell.length_a   1.000
_cell.length_b   1.000
_cell.length_c   1.000
_cell.angle_alpha   90.00
_cell.angle_beta   90.00
_cell.angle_gamma   90.00
#
_symmetry.space_group_name_H-M   'P 1'
#
loop_
_entity.id
_entity.type
_entity.pdbx_description
1 polymer ?
#
loop_
_entity_poly.entity_id
_entity_poly.type
_entity_poly.pdbx_seq_one_letter_code
_entity_poly.pdbx_strand_id
1 'polypeptide(L)'
;MRIRSLCLLTPCLTLLAAPDVPAATAADSGEPIVVSASRSYRTVSEMAQTTWVIDNADIAQQAEGGKELKDILAQLIPGMSVSGQGRTNYGMNMRGRSMIVMVDGVRLNSSRSDSRQLDSIDPFNINHIEVISGATALYGGGSSGGLINIVTKKGQEEKQVEVQIGGKSGFRNGSDHDENVAAAVSGGNDQAYGRLSVAYQRYGGWYDGKGREILIDNTQTGLQYSDRLDVMGSGTLAIDDHQSLELMAQYYNSESDGKHGIDLGKDFAAVLGKGTAHNSDKLDSDRIPGTKRHMVNLQYSNSDLLGQDLVAQAYYRDETQTFYPFPALGGKKPDYVVSSISASEQKTDFYGGKVTFNSKPLDNLILTYGADAEHEKFSANQKFFNLQKAKESNGLTLDSAYNTGRYPGYTTTTMAAFLQSSYDINPLVTLSGGVRYQYTKNKVDDFTGYQQQQLIAEGKATSADAVPGGETDYNNLLFNAGVLLNLTGTQQTWFNFSQGFEIPDIAKFYGTGTYGSPVNGHYPLLSSVNINDTRVKGIRVNSFELGWRYTGDSLQTQLAAYYSLSDSSYDINKKDMTIFLKDDKRRIYGVEGAADYAIADTDWRVGTNFNLIKSETKAGDQWENGA
;
A
#
# COMPACT_ATOMS: atom_id res chain seq x y z
N MET A 1 -8.49 -52.28 -24.19
CA MET A 1 -7.63 -51.64 -25.20
C MET A 1 -7.07 -50.37 -24.54
N ARG A 2 -5.78 -50.40 -24.15
CA ARG A 2 -5.14 -49.34 -23.34
C ARG A 2 -4.58 -48.31 -24.31
N ILE A 3 -5.02 -47.07 -24.19
CA ILE A 3 -4.42 -45.91 -24.87
C ILE A 3 -3.56 -45.20 -23.83
N ARG A 4 -2.25 -45.21 -24.05
CA ARG A 4 -1.25 -44.48 -23.29
C ARG A 4 -1.27 -43.03 -23.68
N SER A 5 -1.54 -42.14 -22.73
CA SER A 5 -1.35 -40.72 -22.90
C SER A 5 0.14 -40.40 -22.93
N LEU A 6 0.56 -39.78 -24.00
CA LEU A 6 1.91 -39.30 -24.24
C LEU A 6 2.00 -37.90 -23.60
N CYS A 7 2.78 -37.78 -22.52
CA CYS A 7 3.16 -36.46 -22.00
C CYS A 7 4.12 -35.79 -22.99
N LEU A 8 3.65 -34.77 -23.67
CA LEU A 8 4.49 -33.82 -24.39
C LEU A 8 5.08 -32.83 -23.39
N LEU A 9 6.31 -33.07 -23.01
CA LEU A 9 7.18 -32.07 -22.39
C LEU A 9 7.51 -31.02 -23.45
N THR A 10 6.90 -29.87 -23.34
CA THR A 10 7.31 -28.68 -24.10
C THR A 10 8.52 -28.09 -23.39
N PRO A 11 9.68 -27.94 -24.04
CA PRO A 11 10.81 -27.29 -23.41
C PRO A 11 10.52 -25.80 -23.27
N CYS A 12 10.62 -25.26 -22.06
CA CYS A 12 10.79 -23.85 -21.81
C CYS A 12 12.06 -23.39 -22.52
N LEU A 13 11.89 -22.62 -23.58
CA LEU A 13 12.98 -21.89 -24.21
C LEU A 13 13.19 -20.61 -23.40
N THR A 14 13.99 -20.69 -22.35
CA THR A 14 14.56 -19.52 -21.69
C THR A 14 15.71 -19.02 -22.56
N LEU A 15 15.48 -18.00 -23.36
CA LEU A 15 16.55 -17.18 -23.89
C LEU A 15 17.01 -16.24 -22.76
N LEU A 16 17.85 -16.74 -21.89
CA LEU A 16 18.64 -15.95 -20.98
C LEU A 16 19.93 -15.54 -21.69
N ALA A 17 19.94 -14.32 -22.23
CA ALA A 17 21.15 -13.57 -22.44
C ALA A 17 20.92 -12.21 -21.77
N ALA A 18 21.18 -12.18 -20.46
CA ALA A 18 21.40 -10.91 -19.78
C ALA A 18 22.90 -10.64 -19.81
N PRO A 19 23.37 -9.59 -20.47
CA PRO A 19 24.67 -9.03 -20.11
C PRO A 19 24.50 -8.24 -18.81
N ASP A 20 25.48 -8.37 -17.92
CA ASP A 20 25.63 -7.54 -16.74
C ASP A 20 25.49 -6.07 -17.11
N VAL A 21 24.47 -5.42 -16.54
CA VAL A 21 24.31 -3.97 -16.62
C VAL A 21 25.21 -3.37 -15.54
N PRO A 22 26.22 -2.57 -15.88
CA PRO A 22 26.92 -1.80 -14.85
C PRO A 22 25.94 -0.78 -14.27
N ALA A 23 25.54 -0.99 -13.02
CA ALA A 23 24.94 0.07 -12.23
C ALA A 23 25.86 1.29 -12.28
N ALA A 24 25.27 2.48 -12.42
CA ALA A 24 25.98 3.74 -12.32
C ALA A 24 26.95 3.67 -11.14
N THR A 25 28.17 4.04 -11.37
CA THR A 25 29.30 3.92 -10.47
C THR A 25 29.04 4.49 -9.08
N ALA A 26 28.46 3.68 -8.23
CA ALA A 26 28.62 3.80 -6.79
C ALA A 26 29.73 2.83 -6.40
N ALA A 27 30.63 3.30 -5.58
CA ALA A 27 31.85 2.63 -5.24
C ALA A 27 31.68 1.14 -4.94
N ASP A 28 32.46 0.38 -5.56
CA ASP A 28 33.09 -0.93 -5.42
C ASP A 28 32.79 -1.85 -4.20
N SER A 29 31.68 -1.65 -3.48
CA SER A 29 31.34 -2.47 -2.30
C SER A 29 30.33 -3.60 -2.58
N GLY A 30 29.64 -3.58 -3.73
CA GLY A 30 28.59 -4.56 -4.04
C GLY A 30 27.35 -4.50 -3.13
N GLU A 31 27.27 -3.52 -2.22
CA GLU A 31 26.14 -3.35 -1.31
C GLU A 31 24.96 -2.64 -1.96
N PRO A 32 23.72 -3.05 -1.66
CA PRO A 32 22.53 -2.39 -2.15
C PRO A 32 22.42 -0.93 -1.68
N ILE A 33 22.08 -0.03 -2.57
CA ILE A 33 21.90 1.39 -2.29
C ILE A 33 20.42 1.66 -1.99
N VAL A 34 20.15 2.38 -0.90
CA VAL A 34 18.83 2.84 -0.49
C VAL A 34 18.70 4.34 -0.76
N VAL A 35 18.31 4.69 -1.97
CA VAL A 35 18.28 6.10 -2.41
C VAL A 35 17.01 6.81 -1.97
N SER A 36 15.86 6.26 -2.33
CA SER A 36 14.59 6.94 -2.16
C SER A 36 14.08 6.86 -0.72
N ALA A 37 14.26 5.70 -0.07
CA ALA A 37 13.81 5.50 1.30
C ALA A 37 14.58 6.35 2.31
N SER A 38 15.89 6.60 2.09
CA SER A 38 16.71 7.45 2.94
C SER A 38 16.77 8.93 2.49
N ARG A 39 16.19 9.26 1.34
CA ARG A 39 16.30 10.55 0.65
C ARG A 39 17.74 10.97 0.33
N SER A 40 18.68 10.05 0.39
CA SER A 40 20.10 10.26 0.08
C SER A 40 20.73 8.97 -0.43
N TYR A 41 21.80 9.08 -1.19
CA TYR A 41 22.56 7.92 -1.64
C TYR A 41 23.31 7.28 -0.47
N ARG A 42 22.72 6.23 0.11
CA ARG A 42 23.30 5.47 1.23
C ARG A 42 23.22 3.99 0.96
N THR A 43 24.23 3.27 1.41
CA THR A 43 24.19 1.81 1.47
C THR A 43 23.43 1.34 2.72
N VAL A 44 23.01 0.08 2.74
CA VAL A 44 22.38 -0.53 3.93
C VAL A 44 23.31 -0.43 5.14
N SER A 45 24.62 -0.59 4.94
CA SER A 45 25.64 -0.51 6.00
C SER A 45 25.80 0.89 6.62
N GLU A 46 25.34 1.94 5.95
CA GLU A 46 25.35 3.31 6.49
C GLU A 46 24.10 3.66 7.29
N MET A 47 23.13 2.75 7.37
CA MET A 47 21.85 2.96 8.04
C MET A 47 21.89 2.45 9.48
N ALA A 48 21.67 3.35 10.45
CA ALA A 48 21.47 3.00 11.87
C ALA A 48 20.00 2.60 12.15
N GLN A 49 19.42 1.80 11.26
CA GLN A 49 18.03 1.31 11.36
C GLN A 49 17.89 0.04 10.51
N THR A 50 16.98 -0.85 10.89
CA THR A 50 16.70 -2.05 10.11
C THR A 50 16.22 -1.66 8.72
N THR A 51 16.99 -2.05 7.72
CA THR A 51 16.75 -1.73 6.31
C THR A 51 16.92 -2.98 5.48
N TRP A 52 15.98 -3.22 4.56
CA TRP A 52 15.99 -4.34 3.63
C TRP A 52 15.99 -3.80 2.20
N VAL A 53 16.75 -4.44 1.33
CA VAL A 53 16.62 -4.25 -0.12
C VAL A 53 16.33 -5.60 -0.73
N ILE A 54 15.22 -5.69 -1.44
CA ILE A 54 14.79 -6.92 -2.14
C ILE A 54 15.05 -6.68 -3.61
N ASP A 55 15.93 -7.45 -4.18
CA ASP A 55 16.34 -7.29 -5.57
C ASP A 55 15.33 -7.85 -6.57
N ASN A 56 15.54 -7.53 -7.84
CA ASN A 56 14.66 -7.99 -8.93
C ASN A 56 14.65 -9.52 -9.04
N ALA A 57 15.75 -10.21 -8.81
CA ALA A 57 15.83 -11.65 -8.95
C ALA A 57 14.97 -12.37 -7.91
N ASP A 58 15.00 -11.93 -6.66
CA ASP A 58 14.16 -12.47 -5.59
C ASP A 58 12.67 -12.19 -5.85
N ILE A 59 12.33 -11.00 -6.34
CA ILE A 59 10.95 -10.65 -6.70
C ILE A 59 10.47 -11.51 -7.87
N ALA A 60 11.24 -11.60 -8.94
CA ALA A 60 10.91 -12.35 -10.14
C ALA A 60 10.72 -13.85 -9.81
N GLN A 61 11.63 -14.46 -9.05
CA GLN A 61 11.54 -15.86 -8.65
C GLN A 61 10.24 -16.16 -7.89
N GLN A 62 9.83 -15.30 -6.98
CA GLN A 62 8.58 -15.46 -6.22
C GLN A 62 7.34 -15.22 -7.11
N ALA A 63 7.40 -14.22 -8.00
CA ALA A 63 6.32 -13.90 -8.92
C ALA A 63 6.12 -15.00 -9.99
N GLU A 64 7.18 -15.58 -10.50
CA GLU A 64 7.14 -16.76 -11.39
C GLU A 64 6.53 -17.98 -10.70
N GLY A 65 6.74 -18.12 -9.38
CA GLY A 65 6.03 -19.08 -8.53
C GLY A 65 4.53 -18.76 -8.32
N GLY A 66 4.03 -17.69 -8.92
CA GLY A 66 2.62 -17.29 -8.91
C GLY A 66 2.18 -16.54 -7.65
N LYS A 67 3.11 -15.91 -6.91
CA LYS A 67 2.77 -15.06 -5.77
C LYS A 67 2.46 -13.63 -6.19
N GLU A 68 1.50 -13.04 -5.52
CA GLU A 68 1.20 -11.62 -5.64
C GLU A 68 2.22 -10.76 -4.87
N LEU A 69 2.40 -9.50 -5.28
CA LEU A 69 3.39 -8.60 -4.67
C LEU A 69 3.29 -8.53 -3.15
N LYS A 70 2.09 -8.44 -2.58
CA LYS A 70 1.89 -8.39 -1.13
C LYS A 70 2.40 -9.65 -0.42
N ASP A 71 2.21 -10.83 -1.04
CA ASP A 71 2.64 -12.12 -0.47
C ASP A 71 4.16 -12.29 -0.59
N ILE A 72 4.75 -11.77 -1.69
CA ILE A 72 6.21 -11.69 -1.86
C ILE A 72 6.83 -10.86 -0.74
N LEU A 73 6.31 -9.66 -0.53
CA LEU A 73 6.80 -8.74 0.51
C LEU A 73 6.65 -9.35 1.92
N ALA A 74 5.50 -9.95 2.21
CA ALA A 74 5.28 -10.57 3.52
C ALA A 74 6.18 -11.78 3.79
N GLN A 75 6.58 -12.50 2.74
CA GLN A 75 7.51 -13.61 2.88
C GLN A 75 8.95 -13.14 3.07
N LEU A 76 9.35 -12.07 2.40
CA LEU A 76 10.73 -11.60 2.36
C LEU A 76 11.06 -10.57 3.46
N ILE A 77 10.06 -9.85 3.97
CA ILE A 77 10.26 -8.79 4.97
C ILE A 77 9.82 -9.31 6.34
N PRO A 78 10.74 -9.52 7.29
CA PRO A 78 10.37 -9.80 8.67
C PRO A 78 9.53 -8.67 9.27
N GLY A 79 8.57 -9.00 10.11
CA GLY A 79 7.70 -8.02 10.76
C GLY A 79 6.55 -7.50 9.91
N MET A 80 6.45 -7.87 8.64
CA MET A 80 5.33 -7.53 7.79
C MET A 80 4.21 -8.57 7.90
N SER A 81 3.01 -8.10 8.24
CA SER A 81 1.80 -8.91 8.26
C SER A 81 0.96 -8.66 7.01
N VAL A 82 0.37 -9.71 6.46
CA VAL A 82 -0.49 -9.63 5.27
C VAL A 82 -1.96 -9.80 5.64
N SER A 83 -2.84 -9.23 4.80
CA SER A 83 -4.25 -9.56 4.82
C SER A 83 -4.49 -10.87 4.05
N GLY A 84 -5.48 -11.65 4.48
CA GLY A 84 -5.88 -12.89 3.80
C GLY A 84 -6.62 -12.69 2.47
N GLN A 85 -6.86 -11.44 2.03
CA GLN A 85 -7.69 -11.12 0.87
C GLN A 85 -6.84 -10.65 -0.31
N GLY A 86 -7.31 -10.89 -1.53
CA GLY A 86 -6.56 -10.68 -2.76
C GLY A 86 -6.11 -9.24 -3.00
N ARG A 87 -7.00 -8.41 -3.50
CA ARG A 87 -6.70 -7.05 -3.97
C ARG A 87 -6.46 -6.05 -2.82
N THR A 88 -7.08 -6.25 -1.66
CA THR A 88 -6.93 -5.34 -0.52
C THR A 88 -5.73 -5.66 0.34
N ASN A 89 -5.12 -4.62 0.90
CA ASN A 89 -4.13 -4.73 1.98
C ASN A 89 -4.68 -4.23 3.34
N TYR A 90 -5.99 -4.16 3.48
CA TYR A 90 -6.62 -3.81 4.76
C TYR A 90 -6.20 -4.77 5.89
N GLY A 91 -5.69 -4.19 6.98
CA GLY A 91 -5.12 -4.96 8.10
C GLY A 91 -3.64 -5.33 7.92
N MET A 92 -3.02 -5.03 6.77
CA MET A 92 -1.57 -5.15 6.63
C MET A 92 -0.86 -4.13 7.52
N ASN A 93 0.23 -4.54 8.09
CA ASN A 93 1.03 -3.68 8.97
C ASN A 93 2.50 -4.13 8.95
N MET A 94 3.37 -3.26 9.42
CA MET A 94 4.75 -3.57 9.70
C MET A 94 5.02 -3.35 11.17
N ARG A 95 5.50 -4.40 11.86
CA ARG A 95 5.69 -4.37 13.33
C ARG A 95 4.42 -3.94 14.09
N GLY A 96 3.22 -4.35 13.60
CA GLY A 96 1.93 -4.04 14.21
C GLY A 96 1.45 -2.59 14.05
N ARG A 97 2.08 -1.79 13.18
CA ARG A 97 1.75 -0.38 12.92
C ARG A 97 1.59 -0.09 11.43
N SER A 98 0.97 1.04 11.13
CA SER A 98 0.79 1.50 9.75
C SER A 98 2.13 1.78 9.07
N MET A 99 2.19 1.53 7.77
CA MET A 99 3.36 1.73 6.93
C MET A 99 3.02 2.59 5.72
N ILE A 100 4.00 3.32 5.20
CA ILE A 100 3.90 4.02 3.92
C ILE A 100 4.34 3.07 2.80
N VAL A 101 3.56 3.07 1.71
CA VAL A 101 3.93 2.42 0.45
C VAL A 101 4.10 3.49 -0.61
N MET A 102 5.22 3.44 -1.32
CA MET A 102 5.55 4.37 -2.41
C MET A 102 5.94 3.61 -3.68
N VAL A 103 5.77 4.27 -4.81
CA VAL A 103 6.37 3.90 -6.10
C VAL A 103 7.23 5.08 -6.55
N ASP A 104 8.52 4.84 -6.77
CA ASP A 104 9.53 5.87 -7.10
C ASP A 104 9.45 7.12 -6.20
N GLY A 105 9.26 6.90 -4.90
CA GLY A 105 9.14 7.96 -3.91
C GLY A 105 7.79 8.67 -3.86
N VAL A 106 6.84 8.31 -4.70
CA VAL A 106 5.47 8.87 -4.70
C VAL A 106 4.58 8.02 -3.80
N ARG A 107 3.99 8.62 -2.78
CA ARG A 107 3.11 7.96 -1.82
C ARG A 107 1.84 7.43 -2.48
N LEU A 108 1.51 6.17 -2.20
CA LEU A 108 0.25 5.55 -2.59
C LEU A 108 -0.82 5.58 -1.49
N ASN A 109 -0.42 5.71 -0.23
CA ASN A 109 -1.37 5.86 0.87
C ASN A 109 -2.16 7.15 0.73
N SER A 110 -3.46 7.08 1.04
CA SER A 110 -4.32 8.24 1.23
C SER A 110 -4.51 8.51 2.72
N SER A 111 -5.07 9.67 3.06
CA SER A 111 -5.47 9.98 4.43
C SER A 111 -6.68 9.16 4.90
N ARG A 112 -7.26 8.35 4.03
CA ARG A 112 -8.33 7.42 4.35
C ARG A 112 -7.87 6.11 4.96
N SER A 113 -6.65 5.79 5.07
CA SER A 113 -6.09 4.52 5.52
C SER A 113 -5.64 3.56 4.42
N ASP A 114 -4.99 2.51 4.86
CA ASP A 114 -4.42 1.50 3.98
C ASP A 114 -5.52 0.59 3.40
N SER A 115 -5.62 0.51 2.10
CA SER A 115 -6.60 -0.33 1.43
C SER A 115 -6.01 -1.15 0.27
N ARG A 116 -5.48 -0.51 -0.78
CA ARG A 116 -5.05 -1.20 -2.00
C ARG A 116 -3.69 -0.72 -2.54
N GLN A 117 -2.80 -0.27 -1.66
CA GLN A 117 -1.51 0.28 -2.07
C GLN A 117 -0.60 -0.76 -2.73
N LEU A 118 -0.75 -2.05 -2.38
CA LEU A 118 0.00 -3.15 -2.98
C LEU A 118 -0.69 -3.79 -4.19
N ASP A 119 -1.93 -3.41 -4.51
CA ASP A 119 -2.57 -3.63 -5.81
C ASP A 119 -2.26 -2.44 -6.72
N SER A 120 -1.00 -2.29 -7.14
CA SER A 120 -0.48 -1.04 -7.68
C SER A 120 0.49 -1.16 -8.85
N ILE A 121 1.15 -2.29 -9.00
CA ILE A 121 2.20 -2.49 -10.00
C ILE A 121 2.39 -3.98 -10.26
N ASP A 122 2.65 -4.33 -11.52
CA ASP A 122 3.05 -5.69 -11.87
C ASP A 122 4.52 -5.94 -11.49
N PRO A 123 4.86 -7.08 -10.86
CA PRO A 123 6.24 -7.44 -10.53
C PRO A 123 7.23 -7.35 -11.69
N PHE A 124 6.78 -7.55 -12.94
CA PHE A 124 7.59 -7.39 -14.14
C PHE A 124 8.23 -6.00 -14.28
N ASN A 125 7.57 -4.97 -13.73
CA ASN A 125 8.02 -3.58 -13.79
C ASN A 125 8.89 -3.15 -12.60
N ILE A 126 9.15 -4.03 -11.63
CA ILE A 126 9.90 -3.70 -10.43
C ILE A 126 11.40 -3.96 -10.64
N ASN A 127 12.22 -2.97 -10.35
CA ASN A 127 13.67 -3.10 -10.30
C ASN A 127 14.12 -3.69 -8.95
N HIS A 128 13.76 -3.04 -7.85
CA HIS A 128 14.00 -3.49 -6.49
C HIS A 128 13.02 -2.83 -5.53
N ILE A 129 12.99 -3.29 -4.29
CA ILE A 129 12.15 -2.71 -3.25
C ILE A 129 13.02 -2.36 -2.05
N GLU A 130 12.91 -1.12 -1.60
CA GLU A 130 13.59 -0.60 -0.42
C GLU A 130 12.61 -0.59 0.75
N VAL A 131 13.04 -1.08 1.91
CA VAL A 131 12.21 -1.17 3.11
C VAL A 131 12.96 -0.62 4.31
N ILE A 132 12.34 0.30 5.02
CA ILE A 132 12.79 0.75 6.34
C ILE A 132 11.77 0.25 7.36
N SER A 133 12.20 -0.60 8.29
CA SER A 133 11.36 -1.11 9.36
C SER A 133 11.39 -0.20 10.57
N GLY A 134 10.24 -0.01 11.22
CA GLY A 134 10.08 0.91 12.34
C GLY A 134 9.77 2.34 11.91
N ALA A 135 9.41 3.19 12.87
CA ALA A 135 9.04 4.57 12.59
C ALA A 135 10.16 5.34 11.87
N THR A 136 9.78 6.22 10.95
CA THR A 136 10.71 7.14 10.29
C THR A 136 10.16 8.57 10.27
N ALA A 137 10.94 9.50 10.80
CA ALA A 137 10.58 10.92 10.79
C ALA A 137 10.67 11.55 9.39
N LEU A 138 11.46 10.99 8.48
CA LEU A 138 11.72 11.56 7.14
C LEU A 138 10.46 11.71 6.27
N TYR A 139 9.45 10.88 6.47
CA TYR A 139 8.23 10.85 5.65
C TYR A 139 6.96 11.26 6.39
N GLY A 140 7.04 11.46 7.70
CA GLY A 140 5.94 11.99 8.51
C GLY A 140 4.78 11.03 8.72
N GLY A 141 3.56 11.49 8.46
CA GLY A 141 2.34 10.74 8.78
C GLY A 141 2.18 9.42 8.05
N GLY A 142 1.74 8.39 8.78
CA GLY A 142 1.54 7.04 8.27
C GLY A 142 2.79 6.15 8.31
N SER A 143 3.95 6.66 8.75
CA SER A 143 5.22 5.93 8.80
C SER A 143 5.57 5.38 10.18
N SER A 144 4.59 5.07 11.01
CA SER A 144 4.84 4.58 12.38
C SER A 144 5.35 3.14 12.44
N GLY A 145 5.06 2.33 11.45
CA GLY A 145 5.53 0.95 11.30
C GLY A 145 6.71 0.80 10.35
N GLY A 146 6.85 1.74 9.42
CA GLY A 146 7.91 1.70 8.42
C GLY A 146 7.50 2.27 7.08
N LEU A 147 8.33 1.97 6.10
CA LEU A 147 8.25 2.48 4.74
C LEU A 147 8.62 1.38 3.75
N ILE A 148 7.85 1.24 2.69
CA ILE A 148 8.16 0.42 1.51
C ILE A 148 8.22 1.36 0.31
N ASN A 149 9.35 1.38 -0.39
CA ASN A 149 9.48 2.10 -1.65
C ASN A 149 9.77 1.11 -2.80
N ILE A 150 8.84 1.01 -3.72
CA ILE A 150 8.95 0.19 -4.91
C ILE A 150 9.64 1.03 -5.98
N VAL A 151 10.84 0.63 -6.36
CA VAL A 151 11.61 1.29 -7.42
C VAL A 151 11.35 0.58 -8.74
N THR A 152 10.91 1.33 -9.74
CA THR A 152 10.54 0.78 -11.04
C THR A 152 11.74 0.60 -11.96
N LYS A 153 11.64 -0.36 -12.89
CA LYS A 153 12.62 -0.50 -13.98
C LYS A 153 12.62 0.74 -14.86
N LYS A 154 13.78 1.24 -15.17
CA LYS A 154 14.00 2.40 -16.04
C LYS A 154 14.50 1.96 -17.43
N GLY A 155 14.52 2.89 -18.35
CA GLY A 155 15.18 2.70 -19.63
C GLY A 155 16.69 2.65 -19.50
N GLN A 156 17.34 2.23 -20.57
CA GLN A 156 18.80 2.21 -20.72
C GLN A 156 19.17 2.61 -22.17
N GLU A 157 20.41 2.97 -22.39
CA GLU A 157 20.88 3.41 -23.72
C GLU A 157 20.82 2.29 -24.75
N GLU A 158 21.21 1.08 -24.34
CA GLU A 158 21.17 -0.08 -25.21
C GLU A 158 19.74 -0.53 -25.50
N LYS A 159 19.52 -0.96 -26.76
CA LYS A 159 18.24 -1.51 -27.15
C LYS A 159 18.04 -2.87 -26.52
N GLN A 160 16.99 -2.99 -25.73
CA GLN A 160 16.60 -4.23 -25.09
C GLN A 160 15.10 -4.51 -25.30
N VAL A 161 14.79 -5.77 -25.49
CA VAL A 161 13.42 -6.29 -25.52
C VAL A 161 13.30 -7.35 -24.43
N GLU A 162 12.33 -7.17 -23.54
CA GLU A 162 11.97 -8.14 -22.51
C GLU A 162 10.60 -8.73 -22.85
N VAL A 163 10.44 -10.04 -22.76
CA VAL A 163 9.16 -10.74 -22.91
C VAL A 163 9.02 -11.79 -21.84
N GLN A 164 7.87 -11.81 -21.19
CA GLN A 164 7.51 -12.81 -20.18
C GLN A 164 6.15 -13.41 -20.55
N ILE A 165 6.06 -14.74 -20.53
CA ILE A 165 4.82 -15.48 -20.70
C ILE A 165 4.78 -16.53 -19.58
N GLY A 166 3.67 -16.60 -18.87
CA GLY A 166 3.51 -17.54 -17.78
C GLY A 166 2.06 -17.98 -17.61
N GLY A 167 1.90 -19.03 -16.82
CA GLY A 167 0.60 -19.53 -16.43
C GLY A 167 0.73 -20.49 -15.26
N LYS A 168 -0.32 -20.56 -14.45
CA LYS A 168 -0.43 -21.54 -13.36
C LYS A 168 -1.80 -22.17 -13.36
N SER A 169 -1.89 -23.44 -12.92
CA SER A 169 -3.16 -24.15 -12.76
C SER A 169 -3.02 -25.21 -11.67
N GLY A 170 -4.09 -25.42 -10.91
CA GLY A 170 -4.23 -26.54 -10.00
C GLY A 170 -4.65 -27.84 -10.70
N PHE A 171 -4.89 -27.80 -12.01
CA PHE A 171 -5.34 -28.92 -12.86
C PHE A 171 -6.63 -29.57 -12.36
N ARG A 172 -7.57 -28.76 -11.82
CA ARG A 172 -8.85 -29.23 -11.26
C ARG A 172 -10.04 -29.03 -12.16
N ASN A 173 -10.06 -27.93 -12.91
CA ASN A 173 -11.16 -27.56 -13.80
C ASN A 173 -10.63 -26.75 -14.99
N GLY A 174 -11.44 -26.61 -16.04
CA GLY A 174 -11.08 -25.80 -17.21
C GLY A 174 -10.95 -24.30 -16.95
N SER A 175 -11.53 -23.79 -15.87
CA SER A 175 -11.37 -22.40 -15.41
C SER A 175 -10.32 -22.22 -14.31
N ASP A 176 -9.64 -23.28 -13.88
CA ASP A 176 -8.58 -23.28 -12.87
C ASP A 176 -7.23 -22.98 -13.53
N HIS A 177 -7.08 -21.79 -14.08
CA HIS A 177 -5.81 -21.34 -14.63
C HIS A 177 -5.70 -19.82 -14.61
N ASP A 178 -4.51 -19.35 -14.28
CA ASP A 178 -4.12 -17.95 -14.46
C ASP A 178 -3.11 -17.86 -15.62
N GLU A 179 -3.16 -16.77 -16.34
CA GLU A 179 -2.32 -16.50 -17.50
C GLU A 179 -1.68 -15.11 -17.36
N ASN A 180 -0.41 -14.98 -17.72
CA ASN A 180 0.26 -13.68 -17.76
C ASN A 180 1.12 -13.53 -18.99
N VAL A 181 1.11 -12.32 -19.53
CA VAL A 181 1.97 -11.88 -20.64
C VAL A 181 2.49 -10.50 -20.31
N ALA A 182 3.79 -10.30 -20.43
CA ALA A 182 4.39 -8.99 -20.32
C ALA A 182 5.45 -8.79 -21.39
N ALA A 183 5.60 -7.55 -21.86
CA ALA A 183 6.62 -7.14 -22.78
C ALA A 183 7.11 -5.75 -22.47
N ALA A 184 8.40 -5.51 -22.71
CA ALA A 184 8.97 -4.18 -22.62
C ALA A 184 10.00 -3.97 -23.71
N VAL A 185 10.13 -2.72 -24.13
CA VAL A 185 11.19 -2.24 -25.00
C VAL A 185 11.88 -1.07 -24.32
N SER A 186 13.19 -1.04 -24.36
CA SER A 186 14.00 0.08 -23.88
C SER A 186 15.10 0.39 -24.89
N GLY A 187 15.63 1.60 -24.85
CA GLY A 187 16.74 2.04 -25.68
C GLY A 187 16.81 3.55 -25.77
N GLY A 188 17.87 4.01 -26.43
CA GLY A 188 18.13 5.43 -26.64
C GLY A 188 19.58 5.69 -27.02
N ASN A 189 20.13 6.72 -26.41
CA ASN A 189 21.53 7.12 -26.49
C ASN A 189 21.95 7.74 -25.16
N ASP A 190 23.21 8.14 -25.03
CA ASP A 190 23.79 8.78 -23.86
C ASP A 190 23.05 10.05 -23.36
N GLN A 191 22.35 10.74 -24.26
CA GLN A 191 21.60 11.95 -23.92
C GLN A 191 20.14 11.67 -23.56
N ALA A 192 19.49 10.70 -24.24
CA ALA A 192 18.07 10.40 -24.00
C ALA A 192 17.77 8.92 -24.20
N TYR A 193 17.16 8.31 -23.22
CA TYR A 193 16.75 6.92 -23.25
C TYR A 193 15.43 6.70 -22.51
N GLY A 194 14.78 5.60 -22.80
CA GLY A 194 13.50 5.31 -22.19
C GLY A 194 13.12 3.84 -22.21
N ARG A 195 12.02 3.52 -21.54
CA ARG A 195 11.41 2.19 -21.49
C ARG A 195 9.89 2.32 -21.60
N LEU A 196 9.29 1.45 -22.38
CA LEU A 196 7.84 1.26 -22.44
C LEU A 196 7.55 -0.21 -22.15
N SER A 197 6.60 -0.47 -21.26
CA SER A 197 6.20 -1.82 -20.88
C SER A 197 4.68 -1.97 -20.82
N VAL A 198 4.22 -3.18 -21.07
CA VAL A 198 2.84 -3.63 -20.89
C VAL A 198 2.88 -4.98 -20.20
N ALA A 199 2.19 -5.12 -19.07
CA ALA A 199 1.99 -6.39 -18.38
C ALA A 199 0.49 -6.64 -18.24
N TYR A 200 0.05 -7.82 -18.64
CA TYR A 200 -1.34 -8.26 -18.55
C TYR A 200 -1.40 -9.59 -17.82
N GLN A 201 -2.30 -9.70 -16.87
CA GLN A 201 -2.58 -10.94 -16.15
C GLN A 201 -4.08 -11.18 -16.07
N ARG A 202 -4.47 -12.42 -16.32
CA ARG A 202 -5.82 -12.93 -16.15
C ARG A 202 -5.83 -13.97 -15.04
N TYR A 203 -6.78 -13.85 -14.14
CA TYR A 203 -7.01 -14.79 -13.06
C TYR A 203 -8.24 -15.65 -13.34
N GLY A 204 -8.10 -16.96 -13.18
CA GLY A 204 -9.19 -17.92 -13.27
C GLY A 204 -9.93 -18.12 -11.95
N GLY A 205 -10.73 -19.16 -11.90
CA GLY A 205 -11.40 -19.61 -10.68
C GLY A 205 -10.45 -20.34 -9.74
N TRP A 206 -10.73 -20.29 -8.45
CA TRP A 206 -9.97 -20.99 -7.43
C TRP A 206 -10.69 -22.26 -6.97
N TYR A 207 -9.94 -23.31 -6.77
CA TYR A 207 -10.46 -24.63 -6.42
C TYR A 207 -9.70 -25.19 -5.22
N ASP A 208 -10.41 -25.89 -4.34
CA ASP A 208 -9.80 -26.60 -3.23
C ASP A 208 -9.10 -27.91 -3.70
N GLY A 209 -8.40 -28.58 -2.80
CA GLY A 209 -7.70 -29.84 -3.10
C GLY A 209 -8.63 -30.99 -3.55
N LYS A 210 -9.93 -30.87 -3.38
CA LYS A 210 -10.95 -31.82 -3.84
C LYS A 210 -11.62 -31.42 -5.17
N GLY A 211 -11.18 -30.30 -5.78
CA GLY A 211 -11.73 -29.78 -7.02
C GLY A 211 -13.06 -29.04 -6.86
N ARG A 212 -13.40 -28.61 -5.64
CA ARG A 212 -14.58 -27.78 -5.40
C ARG A 212 -14.21 -26.32 -5.59
N GLU A 213 -15.02 -25.60 -6.31
CA GLU A 213 -14.81 -24.16 -6.54
C GLU A 213 -14.94 -23.37 -5.23
N ILE A 214 -14.01 -22.45 -4.99
CA ILE A 214 -14.03 -21.54 -3.85
C ILE A 214 -14.88 -20.34 -4.23
N LEU A 215 -15.80 -19.97 -3.35
CA LEU A 215 -16.68 -18.83 -3.55
C LEU A 215 -15.88 -17.52 -3.71
N ILE A 216 -16.28 -16.69 -4.66
CA ILE A 216 -15.70 -15.35 -4.84
C ILE A 216 -15.87 -14.56 -3.54
N ASP A 217 -14.82 -13.87 -3.11
CA ASP A 217 -14.86 -12.97 -1.95
C ASP A 217 -15.74 -11.75 -2.26
N ASN A 218 -16.88 -11.66 -1.60
CA ASN A 218 -17.86 -10.59 -1.79
C ASN A 218 -17.64 -9.37 -0.89
N THR A 219 -16.61 -9.38 -0.03
CA THR A 219 -16.39 -8.29 0.93
C THR A 219 -15.28 -7.35 0.52
N GLN A 220 -14.21 -7.88 -0.06
CA GLN A 220 -12.97 -7.13 -0.23
C GLN A 220 -12.34 -7.26 -1.64
N THR A 221 -13.08 -7.73 -2.63
CA THR A 221 -12.56 -7.84 -3.99
C THR A 221 -11.43 -8.87 -4.16
N GLY A 222 -11.78 -10.15 -4.17
CA GLY A 222 -10.88 -11.23 -4.56
C GLY A 222 -10.34 -11.06 -5.99
N LEU A 223 -9.28 -11.79 -6.32
CA LEU A 223 -8.67 -11.77 -7.65
C LEU A 223 -9.26 -12.82 -8.60
N GLN A 224 -10.10 -13.74 -8.12
CA GLN A 224 -10.76 -14.72 -8.97
C GLN A 224 -11.54 -14.02 -10.08
N TYR A 225 -11.44 -14.54 -11.30
CA TYR A 225 -12.16 -14.02 -12.46
C TYR A 225 -11.94 -12.52 -12.65
N SER A 226 -10.69 -12.10 -12.60
CA SER A 226 -10.25 -10.70 -12.74
C SER A 226 -9.16 -10.57 -13.78
N ASP A 227 -9.02 -9.37 -14.30
CA ASP A 227 -7.94 -8.99 -15.20
C ASP A 227 -7.10 -7.88 -14.55
N ARG A 228 -5.80 -7.87 -14.80
CA ARG A 228 -4.88 -6.81 -14.41
C ARG A 228 -4.08 -6.34 -15.62
N LEU A 229 -4.05 -5.04 -15.84
CA LEU A 229 -3.26 -4.38 -16.87
C LEU A 229 -2.39 -3.31 -16.21
N ASP A 230 -1.08 -3.37 -16.46
CA ASP A 230 -0.10 -2.38 -16.03
C ASP A 230 0.69 -1.89 -17.24
N VAL A 231 0.52 -0.63 -17.61
CA VAL A 231 1.23 0.03 -18.69
C VAL A 231 2.12 1.11 -18.09
N MET A 232 3.42 1.01 -18.32
CA MET A 232 4.39 1.96 -17.79
C MET A 232 5.29 2.51 -18.90
N GLY A 233 5.55 3.80 -18.81
CA GLY A 233 6.56 4.49 -19.61
C GLY A 233 7.52 5.25 -18.73
N SER A 234 8.81 5.19 -19.00
CA SER A 234 9.83 6.04 -18.40
C SER A 234 10.73 6.62 -19.47
N GLY A 235 11.20 7.85 -19.23
CA GLY A 235 12.15 8.52 -20.09
C GLY A 235 13.12 9.32 -19.24
N THR A 236 14.41 9.27 -19.60
CA THR A 236 15.48 10.04 -18.98
C THR A 236 16.13 10.90 -20.03
N LEU A 237 16.33 12.18 -19.70
CA LEU A 237 17.06 13.15 -20.49
C LEU A 237 18.25 13.67 -19.68
N ALA A 238 19.47 13.35 -20.10
CA ALA A 238 20.67 13.99 -19.60
C ALA A 238 20.79 15.39 -20.24
N ILE A 239 20.66 16.43 -19.43
CA ILE A 239 20.76 17.82 -19.88
C ILE A 239 22.24 18.18 -20.06
N ASP A 240 23.05 17.77 -19.10
CA ASP A 240 24.52 17.83 -19.11
C ASP A 240 25.09 16.76 -18.15
N ASP A 241 26.39 16.79 -17.87
CA ASP A 241 27.09 15.81 -17.03
C ASP A 241 26.61 15.79 -15.57
N HIS A 242 25.90 16.83 -15.12
CA HIS A 242 25.43 17.00 -13.75
C HIS A 242 23.89 17.01 -13.63
N GLN A 243 23.19 17.26 -14.74
CA GLN A 243 21.77 17.49 -14.72
C GLN A 243 20.99 16.45 -15.52
N SER A 244 19.93 15.93 -14.94
CA SER A 244 19.02 15.03 -15.62
C SER A 244 17.55 15.31 -15.31
N LEU A 245 16.69 14.96 -16.24
CA LEU A 245 15.25 14.99 -16.09
C LEU A 245 14.73 13.58 -16.35
N GLU A 246 13.95 13.06 -15.41
CA GLU A 246 13.33 11.74 -15.51
C GLU A 246 11.80 11.87 -15.42
N LEU A 247 11.10 11.25 -16.35
CA LEU A 247 9.65 11.16 -16.37
C LEU A 247 9.24 9.69 -16.23
N MET A 248 8.27 9.40 -15.36
CA MET A 248 7.58 8.13 -15.28
C MET A 248 6.07 8.37 -15.40
N ALA A 249 5.39 7.54 -16.20
CA ALA A 249 3.94 7.53 -16.32
C ALA A 249 3.43 6.09 -16.22
N GLN A 250 2.34 5.89 -15.50
CA GLN A 250 1.71 4.58 -15.32
C GLN A 250 0.19 4.68 -15.51
N TYR A 251 -0.36 3.71 -16.22
CA TYR A 251 -1.76 3.33 -16.18
C TYR A 251 -1.90 1.93 -15.59
N TYR A 252 -2.63 1.82 -14.50
CA TYR A 252 -2.88 0.56 -13.80
C TYR A 252 -4.38 0.32 -13.70
N ASN A 253 -4.83 -0.87 -14.12
CA ASN A 253 -6.21 -1.31 -13.98
C ASN A 253 -6.24 -2.77 -13.53
N SER A 254 -6.90 -3.05 -12.40
CA SER A 254 -7.12 -4.39 -11.87
C SER A 254 -8.60 -4.50 -11.49
N GLU A 255 -9.37 -5.23 -12.29
CA GLU A 255 -10.83 -5.30 -12.12
C GLU A 255 -11.37 -6.72 -12.34
N SER A 256 -12.55 -7.00 -11.80
CA SER A 256 -13.32 -8.21 -12.11
C SER A 256 -13.68 -8.25 -13.60
N ASP A 257 -13.81 -9.45 -14.16
CA ASP A 257 -14.19 -9.63 -15.57
C ASP A 257 -15.61 -9.17 -15.90
N GLY A 258 -16.39 -8.77 -14.89
CA GLY A 258 -17.77 -8.29 -15.03
C GLY A 258 -18.79 -9.37 -15.42
N LYS A 259 -18.38 -10.63 -15.50
CA LYS A 259 -19.22 -11.77 -15.88
C LYS A 259 -19.46 -12.73 -14.72
N HIS A 260 -18.44 -12.92 -13.88
CA HIS A 260 -18.56 -13.82 -12.74
C HIS A 260 -19.02 -13.07 -11.49
N GLY A 261 -20.00 -13.64 -10.80
CA GLY A 261 -20.59 -13.12 -9.58
C GLY A 261 -21.10 -14.23 -8.69
N ILE A 262 -21.79 -13.87 -7.64
CA ILE A 262 -22.31 -14.81 -6.65
C ILE A 262 -23.81 -14.94 -6.82
N ASP A 263 -24.29 -16.15 -7.15
CA ASP A 263 -25.69 -16.51 -7.04
C ASP A 263 -26.02 -16.73 -5.55
N LEU A 264 -26.85 -15.84 -5.01
CA LEU A 264 -27.24 -15.83 -3.60
C LEU A 264 -28.46 -16.73 -3.30
N GLY A 265 -28.94 -17.45 -4.32
CA GLY A 265 -30.12 -18.29 -4.25
C GLY A 265 -31.42 -17.48 -4.26
N LYS A 266 -32.53 -18.21 -4.48
CA LYS A 266 -33.85 -17.59 -4.52
C LYS A 266 -34.14 -16.78 -3.26
N ASP A 267 -34.64 -15.56 -3.44
CA ASP A 267 -34.95 -14.63 -2.36
C ASP A 267 -33.75 -14.33 -1.44
N PHE A 268 -32.52 -14.41 -1.99
CA PHE A 268 -31.25 -14.25 -1.27
C PHE A 268 -31.07 -15.25 -0.11
N ALA A 269 -31.52 -16.50 -0.33
CA ALA A 269 -31.54 -17.54 0.71
C ALA A 269 -30.14 -17.73 1.38
N ALA A 270 -29.06 -17.64 0.63
CA ALA A 270 -27.70 -17.78 1.18
C ALA A 270 -27.35 -16.68 2.18
N VAL A 271 -27.73 -15.42 1.90
CA VAL A 271 -27.50 -14.28 2.81
C VAL A 271 -28.30 -14.41 4.10
N LEU A 272 -29.49 -15.00 4.00
CA LEU A 272 -30.41 -15.22 5.12
C LEU A 272 -30.10 -16.51 5.91
N GLY A 273 -29.06 -17.25 5.54
CA GLY A 273 -28.71 -18.53 6.17
C GLY A 273 -29.68 -19.66 5.89
N LYS A 274 -30.48 -19.56 4.81
CA LYS A 274 -31.50 -20.52 4.39
C LYS A 274 -31.11 -21.29 3.12
N GLY A 275 -29.91 -21.10 2.61
CA GLY A 275 -29.39 -21.70 1.38
C GLY A 275 -27.87 -21.56 1.28
N THR A 276 -27.30 -22.01 0.17
CA THR A 276 -25.89 -21.92 -0.16
C THR A 276 -25.68 -21.00 -1.35
N ALA A 277 -24.63 -20.18 -1.29
CA ALA A 277 -24.18 -19.39 -2.43
C ALA A 277 -23.25 -20.22 -3.32
N HIS A 278 -23.17 -19.88 -4.60
CA HIS A 278 -22.20 -20.44 -5.54
C HIS A 278 -21.81 -19.40 -6.60
N ASN A 279 -20.67 -19.60 -7.24
CA ASN A 279 -20.25 -18.73 -8.32
C ASN A 279 -21.11 -18.94 -9.56
N SER A 280 -21.29 -17.88 -10.34
CA SER A 280 -22.04 -17.90 -11.59
C SER A 280 -21.36 -16.99 -12.61
N ASP A 281 -21.39 -17.38 -13.88
CA ASP A 281 -20.89 -16.63 -15.04
C ASP A 281 -21.95 -15.71 -15.68
N LYS A 282 -23.04 -15.44 -14.96
CA LYS A 282 -24.21 -14.67 -15.44
C LYS A 282 -24.35 -13.31 -14.77
N LEU A 283 -23.28 -12.77 -14.19
CA LEU A 283 -23.31 -11.44 -13.61
C LEU A 283 -23.52 -10.40 -14.71
N ASP A 284 -24.49 -9.52 -14.49
CA ASP A 284 -24.71 -8.29 -15.25
C ASP A 284 -24.86 -7.15 -14.24
N SER A 285 -23.83 -6.29 -14.14
CA SER A 285 -23.74 -5.28 -13.09
C SER A 285 -23.22 -3.95 -13.61
N ASP A 286 -23.93 -2.88 -13.28
CA ASP A 286 -23.54 -1.49 -13.57
C ASP A 286 -22.30 -1.01 -12.76
N ARG A 287 -21.78 -1.83 -11.86
CA ARG A 287 -20.54 -1.57 -11.11
C ARG A 287 -19.82 -2.87 -10.80
N ILE A 288 -18.59 -2.97 -11.24
CA ILE A 288 -17.71 -4.10 -10.95
C ILE A 288 -16.57 -3.66 -10.01
N PRO A 289 -16.08 -4.56 -9.12
CA PRO A 289 -14.97 -4.24 -8.23
C PRO A 289 -13.66 -4.12 -8.97
N GLY A 290 -12.85 -3.16 -8.57
CA GLY A 290 -11.56 -2.93 -9.20
C GLY A 290 -10.78 -1.78 -8.60
N THR A 291 -9.54 -1.63 -9.05
CA THR A 291 -8.63 -0.52 -8.77
C THR A 291 -8.16 0.04 -10.10
N LYS A 292 -8.37 1.32 -10.34
CA LYS A 292 -7.86 2.04 -11.51
C LYS A 292 -7.01 3.21 -11.05
N ARG A 293 -5.81 3.35 -11.62
CA ARG A 293 -4.87 4.41 -11.24
C ARG A 293 -4.14 4.95 -12.46
N HIS A 294 -3.98 6.27 -12.49
CA HIS A 294 -3.01 6.96 -13.32
C HIS A 294 -1.99 7.65 -12.42
N MET A 295 -0.73 7.57 -12.78
CA MET A 295 0.33 8.21 -12.03
C MET A 295 1.35 8.81 -13.00
N VAL A 296 1.80 10.02 -12.68
CA VAL A 296 2.88 10.70 -13.38
C VAL A 296 3.85 11.26 -12.34
N ASN A 297 5.13 11.02 -12.54
CA ASN A 297 6.20 11.52 -11.69
C ASN A 297 7.29 12.12 -12.58
N LEU A 298 7.61 13.37 -12.33
CA LEU A 298 8.70 14.10 -12.97
C LEU A 298 9.77 14.39 -11.93
N GLN A 299 10.99 13.98 -12.20
CA GLN A 299 12.15 14.22 -11.32
C GLN A 299 13.23 14.98 -12.06
N TYR A 300 13.72 16.04 -11.46
CA TYR A 300 14.93 16.74 -11.83
C TYR A 300 16.04 16.45 -10.82
N SER A 301 17.20 16.09 -11.29
CA SER A 301 18.38 15.84 -10.48
C SER A 301 19.54 16.71 -10.95
N ASN A 302 20.30 17.25 -10.00
CA ASN A 302 21.52 17.99 -10.25
C ASN A 302 22.57 17.58 -9.21
N SER A 303 23.66 16.97 -9.66
CA SER A 303 24.72 16.43 -8.79
C SER A 303 25.76 17.46 -8.35
N ASP A 304 25.65 18.70 -8.79
CA ASP A 304 26.59 19.78 -8.41
C ASP A 304 25.93 21.17 -8.42
N LEU A 305 24.79 21.30 -7.71
CA LEU A 305 24.22 22.64 -7.51
C LEU A 305 24.89 23.36 -6.34
N LEU A 306 25.87 24.21 -6.64
CA LEU A 306 26.65 24.91 -5.63
C LEU A 306 27.37 23.96 -4.64
N GLY A 307 27.88 22.84 -5.15
CA GLY A 307 28.57 21.82 -4.36
C GLY A 307 27.62 20.89 -3.58
N GLN A 308 26.36 20.81 -3.97
CA GLN A 308 25.35 19.96 -3.34
C GLN A 308 24.58 19.18 -4.39
N ASP A 309 24.11 17.99 -4.01
CA ASP A 309 23.16 17.24 -4.84
C ASP A 309 21.75 17.76 -4.58
N LEU A 310 21.02 18.02 -5.65
CA LEU A 310 19.61 18.39 -5.63
C LEU A 310 18.77 17.30 -6.30
N VAL A 311 17.67 16.89 -5.66
CA VAL A 311 16.60 16.13 -6.28
C VAL A 311 15.27 16.87 -6.05
N ALA A 312 14.58 17.21 -7.13
CA ALA A 312 13.26 17.82 -7.09
C ALA A 312 12.26 16.91 -7.83
N GLN A 313 11.12 16.63 -7.22
CA GLN A 313 10.05 15.82 -7.79
C GLN A 313 8.75 16.61 -7.83
N ALA A 314 7.99 16.42 -8.90
CA ALA A 314 6.60 16.82 -9.01
C ALA A 314 5.76 15.63 -9.50
N TYR A 315 4.63 15.37 -8.86
CA TYR A 315 3.85 14.17 -9.15
C TYR A 315 2.35 14.42 -9.06
N TYR A 316 1.65 13.60 -9.84
CA TYR A 316 0.19 13.51 -9.84
C TYR A 316 -0.25 12.05 -9.85
N ARG A 317 -1.30 11.73 -9.09
CA ARG A 317 -1.96 10.43 -9.07
C ARG A 317 -3.46 10.61 -8.93
N ASP A 318 -4.23 9.99 -9.81
CA ASP A 318 -5.65 9.76 -9.57
C ASP A 318 -5.91 8.27 -9.37
N GLU A 319 -6.85 7.95 -8.51
CA GLU A 319 -7.20 6.57 -8.18
C GLU A 319 -8.69 6.42 -7.96
N THR A 320 -9.26 5.40 -8.56
CA THR A 320 -10.63 4.95 -8.31
C THR A 320 -10.59 3.53 -7.77
N GLN A 321 -11.22 3.30 -6.63
CA GLN A 321 -11.42 1.99 -6.01
C GLN A 321 -12.91 1.68 -5.95
N THR A 322 -13.31 0.59 -6.59
CA THR A 322 -14.68 0.06 -6.56
C THR A 322 -14.73 -1.24 -5.77
N PHE A 323 -15.81 -1.41 -5.01
CA PHE A 323 -16.01 -2.57 -4.14
C PHE A 323 -17.12 -3.46 -4.69
N TYR A 324 -17.10 -4.73 -4.29
CA TYR A 324 -18.11 -5.69 -4.70
C TYR A 324 -19.50 -5.29 -4.17
N PRO A 325 -20.56 -5.50 -4.97
CA PRO A 325 -21.94 -5.27 -4.51
C PRO A 325 -22.25 -6.12 -3.29
N PHE A 326 -22.79 -5.50 -2.24
CA PHE A 326 -23.05 -6.14 -0.97
C PHE A 326 -24.52 -5.99 -0.56
N PRO A 327 -25.21 -7.10 -0.19
CA PRO A 327 -26.57 -7.04 0.33
C PRO A 327 -26.57 -6.56 1.79
N ALA A 328 -27.45 -5.60 2.11
CA ALA A 328 -27.69 -5.14 3.47
C ALA A 328 -28.93 -5.82 4.06
N LEU A 329 -28.83 -6.23 5.32
CA LEU A 329 -29.93 -6.83 6.07
C LEU A 329 -30.77 -5.75 6.76
N GLY A 330 -32.08 -5.83 6.61
CA GLY A 330 -33.06 -5.07 7.37
C GLY A 330 -33.88 -5.98 8.27
N GLY A 331 -34.69 -5.37 9.17
CA GLY A 331 -35.51 -6.12 10.12
C GLY A 331 -34.77 -6.49 11.41
N LYS A 332 -35.38 -7.36 12.20
CA LYS A 332 -34.83 -7.87 13.46
C LYS A 332 -34.72 -9.38 13.41
N LYS A 333 -33.72 -9.93 14.10
CA LYS A 333 -33.56 -11.38 14.24
C LYS A 333 -34.79 -11.98 14.92
N PRO A 334 -35.36 -13.12 14.44
CA PRO A 334 -34.84 -13.96 13.35
C PRO A 334 -35.34 -13.58 11.93
N ASP A 335 -36.16 -12.54 11.77
CA ASP A 335 -36.90 -12.24 10.53
C ASP A 335 -36.13 -11.19 9.69
N TYR A 336 -34.84 -11.46 9.43
CA TYR A 336 -34.07 -10.63 8.51
C TYR A 336 -34.56 -10.74 7.07
N VAL A 337 -34.52 -9.60 6.39
CA VAL A 337 -34.72 -9.51 4.94
C VAL A 337 -33.57 -8.75 4.32
N VAL A 338 -33.24 -9.00 3.05
CA VAL A 338 -32.33 -8.13 2.31
C VAL A 338 -33.09 -6.86 1.97
N SER A 339 -32.65 -5.73 2.52
CA SER A 339 -33.28 -4.42 2.39
C SER A 339 -32.74 -3.60 1.21
N SER A 340 -31.50 -3.85 0.81
CA SER A 340 -30.86 -3.21 -0.35
C SER A 340 -29.64 -4.01 -0.80
N ILE A 341 -29.21 -3.78 -2.04
CA ILE A 341 -27.90 -4.19 -2.55
C ILE A 341 -27.22 -2.94 -3.07
N SER A 342 -25.97 -2.75 -2.71
CA SER A 342 -25.22 -1.55 -3.10
C SER A 342 -23.73 -1.79 -3.15
N ALA A 343 -23.02 -0.97 -3.91
CA ALA A 343 -21.57 -1.01 -4.06
C ALA A 343 -20.97 0.38 -3.87
N SER A 344 -19.88 0.47 -3.12
CA SER A 344 -19.16 1.73 -2.93
C SER A 344 -18.11 1.95 -4.00
N GLU A 345 -17.82 3.21 -4.26
CA GLU A 345 -16.72 3.70 -5.06
C GLU A 345 -16.04 4.85 -4.32
N GLN A 346 -14.73 4.87 -4.36
CA GLN A 346 -13.90 5.90 -3.73
C GLN A 346 -12.95 6.44 -4.77
N LYS A 347 -12.79 7.77 -4.78
CA LYS A 347 -11.87 8.49 -5.68
C LYS A 347 -10.91 9.33 -4.87
N THR A 348 -9.64 9.27 -5.26
CA THR A 348 -8.57 10.07 -4.67
C THR A 348 -7.80 10.76 -5.78
N ASP A 349 -7.71 12.08 -5.73
CA ASP A 349 -6.79 12.89 -6.52
C ASP A 349 -5.67 13.36 -5.60
N PHE A 350 -4.42 13.12 -5.99
CA PHE A 350 -3.24 13.41 -5.18
C PHE A 350 -2.16 14.03 -6.03
N TYR A 351 -1.63 15.15 -5.60
CA TYR A 351 -0.51 15.79 -6.26
C TYR A 351 0.41 16.47 -5.25
N GLY A 352 1.65 16.63 -5.63
CA GLY A 352 2.61 17.27 -4.76
C GLY A 352 3.96 17.47 -5.40
N GLY A 353 4.86 17.97 -4.58
CA GLY A 353 6.25 18.17 -4.92
C GLY A 353 7.15 18.00 -3.71
N LYS A 354 8.37 17.60 -3.98
CA LYS A 354 9.44 17.42 -3.00
C LYS A 354 10.71 18.05 -3.53
N VAL A 355 11.47 18.63 -2.62
CA VAL A 355 12.82 19.10 -2.89
C VAL A 355 13.74 18.55 -1.80
N THR A 356 14.85 17.94 -2.20
CA THR A 356 15.85 17.38 -1.29
C THR A 356 17.23 17.82 -1.72
N PHE A 357 18.00 18.31 -0.77
CA PHE A 357 19.42 18.63 -0.92
C PHE A 357 20.26 17.65 -0.10
N ASN A 358 21.34 17.17 -0.67
CA ASN A 358 22.39 16.43 0.02
C ASN A 358 23.68 17.23 -0.06
N SER A 359 24.29 17.48 1.08
CA SER A 359 25.49 18.30 1.22
C SER A 359 26.53 17.57 2.06
N LYS A 360 27.79 17.71 1.68
CA LYS A 360 28.97 17.25 2.47
C LYS A 360 29.83 18.44 2.87
N PRO A 361 29.40 19.23 3.86
CA PRO A 361 30.17 20.41 4.29
C PRO A 361 31.51 20.06 4.93
N LEU A 362 31.66 18.81 5.40
CA LEU A 362 32.89 18.20 5.89
C LEU A 362 32.98 16.76 5.35
N ASP A 363 34.17 16.21 5.25
CA ASP A 363 34.39 14.84 4.74
C ASP A 363 33.60 13.78 5.54
N ASN A 364 33.40 14.04 6.84
CA ASN A 364 32.74 13.16 7.79
C ASN A 364 31.34 13.64 8.19
N LEU A 365 30.75 14.62 7.50
CA LEU A 365 29.39 15.11 7.77
C LEU A 365 28.55 15.15 6.51
N ILE A 366 27.45 14.42 6.52
CA ILE A 366 26.42 14.46 5.48
C ILE A 366 25.18 15.15 6.06
N LEU A 367 24.67 16.13 5.35
CA LEU A 367 23.41 16.80 5.63
C LEU A 367 22.43 16.53 4.51
N THR A 368 21.23 16.04 4.86
CA THR A 368 20.11 15.87 3.96
C THR A 368 18.97 16.74 4.45
N TYR A 369 18.50 17.68 3.65
CA TYR A 369 17.43 18.60 4.04
C TYR A 369 16.54 18.95 2.87
N GLY A 370 15.33 19.41 3.16
CA GLY A 370 14.38 19.73 2.12
C GLY A 370 13.00 20.06 2.62
N ALA A 371 12.08 20.09 1.67
CA ALA A 371 10.69 20.40 1.92
C ALA A 371 9.78 19.55 1.02
N ASP A 372 8.57 19.28 1.52
CA ASP A 372 7.51 18.57 0.82
C ASP A 372 6.22 19.39 0.88
N ALA A 373 5.45 19.38 -0.21
CA ALA A 373 4.09 19.90 -0.24
C ALA A 373 3.19 18.92 -1.00
N GLU A 374 2.08 18.51 -0.38
CA GLU A 374 1.16 17.52 -0.92
C GLU A 374 -0.28 17.98 -0.74
N HIS A 375 -1.12 17.68 -1.71
CA HIS A 375 -2.55 17.93 -1.65
C HIS A 375 -3.32 16.70 -2.10
N GLU A 376 -4.30 16.31 -1.28
CA GLU A 376 -5.20 15.19 -1.53
C GLU A 376 -6.64 15.67 -1.54
N LYS A 377 -7.42 15.21 -2.52
CA LYS A 377 -8.87 15.34 -2.55
C LYS A 377 -9.49 13.96 -2.61
N PHE A 378 -10.43 13.71 -1.70
CA PHE A 378 -11.14 12.46 -1.58
C PHE A 378 -12.63 12.64 -1.74
N SER A 379 -13.28 11.70 -2.43
CA SER A 379 -14.73 11.58 -2.50
C SER A 379 -15.15 10.11 -2.54
N ALA A 380 -16.38 9.84 -2.10
CA ALA A 380 -16.93 8.49 -2.12
C ALA A 380 -18.43 8.50 -2.39
N ASN A 381 -18.88 7.56 -3.22
CA ASN A 381 -20.30 7.36 -3.48
C ASN A 381 -20.72 5.91 -3.22
N GLN A 382 -22.02 5.72 -3.09
CA GLN A 382 -22.66 4.42 -2.99
C GLN A 382 -23.70 4.30 -4.09
N LYS A 383 -23.56 3.32 -4.95
CA LYS A 383 -24.54 2.96 -5.97
C LYS A 383 -25.48 1.90 -5.41
N PHE A 384 -26.77 2.21 -5.38
CA PHE A 384 -27.83 1.26 -5.04
C PHE A 384 -28.39 0.65 -6.31
N PHE A 385 -28.67 -0.65 -6.25
CA PHE A 385 -29.22 -1.40 -7.36
C PHE A 385 -30.73 -1.64 -7.19
N ASN A 386 -31.42 -1.91 -8.31
CA ASN A 386 -32.81 -2.29 -8.29
C ASN A 386 -32.98 -3.61 -7.54
N LEU A 387 -33.54 -3.53 -6.32
CA LEU A 387 -33.66 -4.68 -5.43
C LEU A 387 -34.56 -5.79 -6.01
N GLN A 388 -35.61 -5.41 -6.75
CA GLN A 388 -36.53 -6.39 -7.34
C GLN A 388 -35.85 -7.21 -8.44
N LYS A 389 -35.13 -6.55 -9.36
CA LYS A 389 -34.35 -7.22 -10.40
C LYS A 389 -33.25 -8.10 -9.81
N ALA A 390 -32.54 -7.58 -8.80
CA ALA A 390 -31.52 -8.33 -8.08
C ALA A 390 -32.12 -9.58 -7.41
N LYS A 391 -33.31 -9.48 -6.83
CA LYS A 391 -34.01 -10.59 -6.21
C LYS A 391 -34.44 -11.66 -7.23
N GLU A 392 -35.00 -11.23 -8.37
CA GLU A 392 -35.45 -12.13 -9.46
C GLU A 392 -34.29 -12.90 -10.10
N SER A 393 -33.08 -12.29 -10.11
CA SER A 393 -31.85 -12.88 -10.66
C SER A 393 -30.94 -13.53 -9.60
N ASN A 394 -31.39 -13.71 -8.36
CA ASN A 394 -30.60 -14.24 -7.26
C ASN A 394 -29.34 -13.39 -6.94
N GLY A 395 -29.35 -12.11 -7.26
CA GLY A 395 -28.21 -11.20 -7.05
C GLY A 395 -27.28 -11.04 -8.26
N LEU A 396 -27.66 -11.57 -9.43
CA LEU A 396 -26.81 -11.54 -10.63
C LEU A 396 -27.11 -10.38 -11.59
N THR A 397 -28.31 -9.77 -11.54
CA THR A 397 -28.63 -8.57 -12.33
C THR A 397 -28.69 -7.36 -11.41
N LEU A 398 -27.74 -6.46 -11.57
CA LEU A 398 -27.48 -5.34 -10.68
C LEU A 398 -27.54 -4.00 -11.44
N ASP A 399 -28.74 -3.67 -11.91
CA ASP A 399 -29.04 -2.40 -12.57
C ASP A 399 -29.09 -1.25 -11.56
N SER A 400 -28.48 -0.14 -11.87
CA SER A 400 -28.47 1.07 -11.02
C SER A 400 -29.88 1.60 -10.79
N ALA A 401 -30.22 1.89 -9.53
CA ALA A 401 -31.45 2.55 -9.15
C ALA A 401 -31.22 4.01 -8.77
N TYR A 402 -30.28 4.29 -7.88
CA TYR A 402 -29.91 5.63 -7.43
C TYR A 402 -28.51 5.63 -6.80
N ASN A 403 -27.96 6.82 -6.60
CA ASN A 403 -26.67 7.02 -5.93
C ASN A 403 -26.83 7.91 -4.69
N THR A 404 -25.99 7.68 -3.69
CA THR A 404 -25.83 8.52 -2.50
C THR A 404 -24.36 8.82 -2.26
N GLY A 405 -24.06 9.79 -1.39
CA GLY A 405 -22.73 9.89 -0.79
C GLY A 405 -22.47 8.70 0.13
N ARG A 406 -21.22 8.22 0.17
CA ARG A 406 -20.83 7.16 1.10
C ARG A 406 -20.15 7.73 2.35
N TYR A 407 -19.30 8.72 2.16
CA TYR A 407 -18.57 9.47 3.17
C TYR A 407 -18.54 10.94 2.78
N PRO A 408 -18.32 11.86 3.73
CA PRO A 408 -18.08 13.26 3.39
C PRO A 408 -16.88 13.38 2.46
N GLY A 409 -16.95 14.28 1.50
CA GLY A 409 -15.78 14.71 0.74
C GLY A 409 -14.81 15.44 1.65
N TYR A 410 -13.51 15.30 1.40
CA TYR A 410 -12.53 16.08 2.14
C TYR A 410 -11.29 16.38 1.29
N THR A 411 -10.54 17.39 1.72
CA THR A 411 -9.21 17.68 1.23
C THR A 411 -8.22 17.70 2.37
N THR A 412 -7.01 17.20 2.11
CA THR A 412 -5.88 17.27 3.04
C THR A 412 -4.71 17.95 2.35
N THR A 413 -4.20 19.01 2.93
CA THR A 413 -2.99 19.70 2.47
C THR A 413 -1.91 19.51 3.52
N THR A 414 -0.77 19.00 3.10
CA THR A 414 0.40 18.76 3.97
C THR A 414 1.59 19.56 3.46
N MET A 415 2.26 20.26 4.36
CA MET A 415 3.52 20.95 4.11
C MET A 415 4.53 20.54 5.17
N ALA A 416 5.76 20.25 4.78
CA ALA A 416 6.78 19.83 5.71
C ALA A 416 8.16 20.33 5.31
N ALA A 417 9.01 20.49 6.30
CA ALA A 417 10.44 20.71 6.14
C ALA A 417 11.19 19.74 7.05
N PHE A 418 12.35 19.31 6.63
CA PHE A 418 13.17 18.35 7.37
C PHE A 418 14.67 18.63 7.23
N LEU A 419 15.39 18.20 8.23
CA LEU A 419 16.85 18.15 8.26
C LEU A 419 17.29 16.83 8.90
N GLN A 420 18.19 16.12 8.24
CA GLN A 420 18.83 14.89 8.69
C GLN A 420 20.34 15.08 8.62
N SER A 421 21.06 14.64 9.64
CA SER A 421 22.51 14.65 9.66
C SER A 421 23.08 13.26 9.91
N SER A 422 24.25 12.98 9.38
CA SER A 422 25.07 11.82 9.68
C SER A 422 26.51 12.28 9.86
N TYR A 423 27.09 11.97 11.00
CA TYR A 423 28.41 12.42 11.40
C TYR A 423 29.28 11.25 11.84
N ASP A 424 30.37 11.02 11.11
CA ASP A 424 31.36 10.02 11.46
C ASP A 424 32.35 10.61 12.46
N ILE A 425 32.22 10.25 13.74
CA ILE A 425 33.16 10.68 14.79
C ILE A 425 34.52 10.06 14.53
N ASN A 426 34.55 8.81 14.14
CA ASN A 426 35.70 8.02 13.77
C ASN A 426 35.23 6.79 12.97
N PRO A 427 36.12 5.95 12.43
CA PRO A 427 35.71 4.76 11.64
C PRO A 427 34.83 3.73 12.39
N LEU A 428 34.84 3.77 13.74
CA LEU A 428 34.01 2.88 14.56
C LEU A 428 32.62 3.44 14.80
N VAL A 429 32.42 4.77 14.89
CA VAL A 429 31.22 5.41 15.42
C VAL A 429 30.67 6.44 14.45
N THR A 430 29.45 6.20 13.96
CA THR A 430 28.63 7.18 13.23
C THR A 430 27.44 7.58 14.07
N LEU A 431 27.21 8.88 14.22
CA LEU A 431 26.01 9.46 14.81
C LEU A 431 25.07 9.95 13.72
N SER A 432 23.79 9.70 13.89
CA SER A 432 22.75 10.26 13.02
C SER A 432 21.67 10.95 13.85
N GLY A 433 21.06 11.98 13.28
CA GLY A 433 19.96 12.67 13.94
C GLY A 433 19.23 13.58 12.98
N GLY A 434 17.94 13.76 13.23
CA GLY A 434 17.12 14.57 12.36
C GLY A 434 15.87 15.11 13.03
N VAL A 435 15.28 16.07 12.34
CA VAL A 435 14.04 16.74 12.71
C VAL A 435 13.18 16.95 11.48
N ARG A 436 11.87 16.75 11.64
CA ARG A 436 10.84 17.10 10.66
C ARG A 436 9.74 17.91 11.32
N TYR A 437 9.43 19.04 10.74
CA TYR A 437 8.22 19.78 11.04
C TYR A 437 7.20 19.53 9.92
N GLN A 438 5.98 19.17 10.30
CA GLN A 438 4.89 18.94 9.35
C GLN A 438 3.62 19.64 9.82
N TYR A 439 3.07 20.46 8.93
CA TYR A 439 1.77 21.09 9.05
C TYR A 439 0.78 20.35 8.16
N THR A 440 -0.41 20.04 8.68
CA THR A 440 -1.49 19.37 7.95
C THR A 440 -2.79 20.14 8.17
N LYS A 441 -3.45 20.49 7.08
CA LYS A 441 -4.78 21.13 7.07
C LYS A 441 -5.78 20.18 6.42
N ASN A 442 -6.88 19.93 7.11
CA ASN A 442 -8.01 19.15 6.60
C ASN A 442 -9.23 20.05 6.45
N LYS A 443 -9.93 19.90 5.33
CA LYS A 443 -11.25 20.48 5.09
C LYS A 443 -12.21 19.36 4.76
N VAL A 444 -13.34 19.33 5.46
CA VAL A 444 -14.40 18.32 5.29
C VAL A 444 -15.66 19.02 4.84
N ASP A 445 -16.34 18.44 3.85
CA ASP A 445 -17.60 18.99 3.32
C ASP A 445 -18.77 18.64 4.25
N ASP A 446 -19.86 19.42 4.17
CA ASP A 446 -21.13 19.08 4.79
C ASP A 446 -21.61 17.72 4.27
N PHE A 447 -22.18 16.90 5.16
CA PHE A 447 -22.59 15.55 4.79
C PHE A 447 -23.91 15.14 5.43
N THR A 448 -24.93 14.93 4.64
CA THR A 448 -26.17 14.32 5.12
C THR A 448 -25.92 12.83 5.41
N GLY A 449 -26.37 12.35 6.56
CA GLY A 449 -26.14 10.96 6.98
C GLY A 449 -26.53 9.95 5.89
N TYR A 450 -25.71 8.94 5.71
CA TYR A 450 -25.85 7.92 4.66
C TYR A 450 -27.28 7.31 4.61
N GLN A 451 -27.83 6.95 5.78
CA GLN A 451 -29.16 6.37 5.87
C GLN A 451 -30.26 7.40 5.48
N GLN A 452 -30.10 8.65 5.84
CA GLN A 452 -31.04 9.71 5.48
C GLN A 452 -31.05 9.97 3.97
N GLN A 453 -29.87 9.99 3.33
CA GLN A 453 -29.76 10.08 1.88
C GLN A 453 -30.49 8.91 1.18
N GLN A 454 -30.36 7.69 1.70
CA GLN A 454 -31.08 6.53 1.18
C GLN A 454 -32.61 6.71 1.28
N LEU A 455 -33.11 7.14 2.45
CA LEU A 455 -34.54 7.36 2.66
C LEU A 455 -35.10 8.46 1.73
N ILE A 456 -34.32 9.51 1.49
CA ILE A 456 -34.70 10.59 0.55
C ILE A 456 -34.75 10.04 -0.88
N ALA A 457 -33.73 9.29 -1.31
CA ALA A 457 -33.67 8.71 -2.65
C ALA A 457 -34.80 7.70 -2.92
N GLU A 458 -35.26 7.01 -1.88
CA GLU A 458 -36.39 6.07 -1.93
C GLU A 458 -37.76 6.77 -1.80
N GLY A 459 -37.80 8.10 -1.65
CA GLY A 459 -39.03 8.85 -1.47
C GLY A 459 -39.72 8.66 -0.10
N LYS A 460 -39.01 8.06 0.88
CA LYS A 460 -39.48 7.84 2.25
C LYS A 460 -39.22 9.02 3.18
N ALA A 461 -38.44 9.97 2.73
CA ALA A 461 -38.18 11.24 3.39
C ALA A 461 -38.10 12.36 2.37
N THR A 462 -38.33 13.60 2.80
CA THR A 462 -38.23 14.78 1.93
C THR A 462 -36.85 15.44 2.02
N SER A 463 -36.27 15.46 3.21
CA SER A 463 -34.95 16.05 3.46
C SER A 463 -34.37 15.62 4.83
N ALA A 464 -33.13 15.97 5.08
CA ALA A 464 -32.50 15.81 6.38
C ALA A 464 -31.42 16.90 6.56
N ASP A 465 -31.15 17.26 7.81
CA ASP A 465 -30.05 18.14 8.14
C ASP A 465 -28.70 17.48 7.76
N ALA A 466 -27.75 18.28 7.34
CA ALA A 466 -26.38 17.83 7.13
C ALA A 466 -25.58 17.90 8.43
N VAL A 467 -24.70 16.95 8.64
CA VAL A 467 -23.59 17.08 9.59
C VAL A 467 -22.68 18.19 9.08
N PRO A 468 -22.39 19.22 9.87
CA PRO A 468 -21.58 20.34 9.41
C PRO A 468 -20.16 19.90 9.03
N GLY A 469 -19.71 20.35 7.89
CA GLY A 469 -18.31 20.34 7.50
C GLY A 469 -17.52 21.44 8.20
N GLY A 470 -16.29 21.64 7.79
CA GLY A 470 -15.41 22.66 8.36
C GLY A 470 -13.94 22.40 8.08
N GLU A 471 -13.08 23.08 8.81
CA GLU A 471 -11.63 22.99 8.64
C GLU A 471 -10.95 22.74 9.99
N THR A 472 -9.89 21.93 9.98
CA THR A 472 -9.00 21.75 11.13
C THR A 472 -7.57 21.64 10.65
N ASP A 473 -6.66 22.08 11.49
CA ASP A 473 -5.23 21.93 11.22
C ASP A 473 -4.52 21.41 12.46
N TYR A 474 -3.39 20.79 12.23
CA TYR A 474 -2.45 20.38 13.26
C TYR A 474 -1.02 20.35 12.73
N ASN A 475 -0.08 20.41 13.64
CA ASN A 475 1.33 20.28 13.32
C ASN A 475 2.00 19.23 14.19
N ASN A 476 3.05 18.63 13.65
CA ASN A 476 3.88 17.64 14.31
C ASN A 476 5.35 18.02 14.13
N LEU A 477 6.06 17.99 15.24
CA LEU A 477 7.53 18.03 15.25
C LEU A 477 8.03 16.65 15.64
N LEU A 478 8.78 16.01 14.75
CA LEU A 478 9.26 14.64 14.88
C LEU A 478 10.79 14.64 14.89
N PHE A 479 11.35 13.78 15.74
CA PHE A 479 12.78 13.62 15.90
C PHE A 479 13.21 12.18 15.62
N ASN A 480 14.46 12.02 15.19
CA ASN A 480 15.16 10.75 15.22
C ASN A 480 16.60 10.96 15.71
N ALA A 481 17.18 9.91 16.26
CA ALA A 481 18.59 9.86 16.65
C ALA A 481 19.08 8.40 16.57
N GLY A 482 20.28 8.21 16.06
CA GLY A 482 20.88 6.90 15.91
C GLY A 482 22.38 6.89 16.19
N VAL A 483 22.86 5.75 16.63
CA VAL A 483 24.28 5.45 16.77
C VAL A 483 24.54 4.17 16.01
N LEU A 484 25.47 4.19 15.08
CA LEU A 484 25.97 3.02 14.36
C LEU A 484 27.40 2.75 14.79
N LEU A 485 27.67 1.52 15.19
CA LEU A 485 29.00 1.04 15.57
C LEU A 485 29.50 0.00 14.55
N ASN A 486 30.58 0.29 13.86
CA ASN A 486 31.29 -0.61 12.95
C ASN A 486 32.26 -1.46 13.77
N LEU A 487 31.80 -2.59 14.34
CA LEU A 487 32.60 -3.42 15.23
C LEU A 487 33.79 -4.08 14.53
N THR A 488 33.54 -4.52 13.30
CA THR A 488 34.56 -5.06 12.38
C THR A 488 34.22 -4.69 10.94
N GLY A 489 35.01 -5.07 9.96
CA GLY A 489 34.68 -4.88 8.54
C GLY A 489 33.41 -5.61 8.07
N THR A 490 32.92 -6.58 8.87
CA THR A 490 31.74 -7.38 8.54
C THR A 490 30.62 -7.31 9.57
N GLN A 491 30.84 -6.66 10.73
CA GLN A 491 29.86 -6.60 11.82
C GLN A 491 29.56 -5.19 12.25
N GLN A 492 28.29 -4.91 12.37
CA GLN A 492 27.76 -3.63 12.83
C GLN A 492 26.67 -3.85 13.90
N THR A 493 26.54 -2.89 14.80
CA THR A 493 25.41 -2.79 15.72
C THR A 493 24.92 -1.36 15.75
N TRP A 494 23.65 -1.16 16.01
CA TRP A 494 23.07 0.18 16.08
C TRP A 494 22.02 0.28 17.17
N PHE A 495 21.85 1.48 17.66
CA PHE A 495 20.70 1.91 18.43
C PHE A 495 20.00 3.04 17.67
N ASN A 496 18.70 2.96 17.54
CA ASN A 496 17.87 3.98 16.88
C ASN A 496 16.70 4.38 17.77
N PHE A 497 16.46 5.67 17.85
CA PHE A 497 15.22 6.26 18.32
C PHE A 497 14.59 7.01 17.16
N SER A 498 13.32 6.81 16.88
CA SER A 498 12.59 7.54 15.85
C SER A 498 11.13 7.75 16.23
N GLN A 499 10.60 8.89 15.81
CA GLN A 499 9.20 9.24 15.98
C GLN A 499 8.48 9.17 14.63
N GLY A 500 7.27 8.68 14.67
CA GLY A 500 6.29 8.74 13.59
C GLY A 500 4.94 9.15 14.15
N PHE A 501 3.95 9.30 13.30
CA PHE A 501 2.58 9.44 13.76
C PHE A 501 1.59 8.74 12.82
N GLU A 502 0.51 8.25 13.40
CA GLU A 502 -0.60 7.65 12.69
C GLU A 502 -1.68 8.70 12.42
N ILE A 503 -2.25 8.67 11.22
CA ILE A 503 -3.34 9.57 10.81
C ILE A 503 -4.63 8.76 10.88
N PRO A 504 -5.69 9.26 11.52
CA PRO A 504 -6.99 8.60 11.50
C PRO A 504 -7.66 8.72 10.13
N ASP A 505 -8.55 7.78 9.84
CA ASP A 505 -9.40 7.82 8.66
C ASP A 505 -10.45 8.94 8.79
N ILE A 506 -10.18 10.10 8.21
CA ILE A 506 -11.01 11.30 8.28
C ILE A 506 -12.43 11.02 7.78
N ALA A 507 -12.58 10.25 6.70
CA ALA A 507 -13.87 9.94 6.11
C ALA A 507 -14.78 9.12 7.02
N LYS A 508 -14.18 8.22 7.83
CA LYS A 508 -14.95 7.44 8.82
C LYS A 508 -15.13 8.17 10.14
N PHE A 509 -14.25 9.10 10.46
CA PHE A 509 -14.30 9.85 11.70
C PHE A 509 -15.38 10.92 11.67
N TYR A 510 -15.50 11.66 10.57
CA TYR A 510 -16.49 12.73 10.41
C TYR A 510 -17.68 12.30 9.57
N GLY A 511 -18.77 13.08 9.66
CA GLY A 511 -19.99 12.84 8.90
C GLY A 511 -20.98 11.88 9.55
N THR A 512 -20.72 11.43 10.78
CA THR A 512 -21.67 10.61 11.55
C THR A 512 -22.59 11.49 12.37
N GLY A 513 -23.91 11.33 12.18
CA GLY A 513 -24.94 12.06 12.90
C GLY A 513 -26.00 11.16 13.52
N THR A 514 -26.54 11.57 14.66
CA THR A 514 -27.75 11.01 15.26
C THR A 514 -28.92 11.89 14.87
N TYR A 515 -29.92 11.28 14.26
CA TYR A 515 -31.10 11.99 13.74
C TYR A 515 -32.32 11.70 14.62
N GLY A 516 -33.17 12.74 14.77
CA GLY A 516 -34.47 12.62 15.43
C GLY A 516 -35.50 11.94 14.54
N SER A 517 -36.71 11.75 15.10
CA SER A 517 -37.84 11.31 14.31
C SER A 517 -38.20 12.36 13.25
N PRO A 518 -38.60 11.96 12.03
CA PRO A 518 -38.92 12.91 10.99
C PRO A 518 -40.14 13.76 11.33
N VAL A 519 -40.06 15.08 11.04
CA VAL A 519 -41.15 16.04 11.13
C VAL A 519 -41.50 16.50 9.71
N ASN A 520 -42.69 16.21 9.24
CA ASN A 520 -43.12 16.49 7.87
C ASN A 520 -42.16 15.90 6.80
N GLY A 521 -41.59 14.71 7.09
CA GLY A 521 -40.64 14.04 6.21
C GLY A 521 -39.20 14.55 6.28
N HIS A 522 -38.92 15.56 7.11
CA HIS A 522 -37.57 16.10 7.36
C HIS A 522 -36.96 15.47 8.61
N TYR A 523 -35.70 14.98 8.52
CA TYR A 523 -34.95 14.41 9.65
C TYR A 523 -34.04 15.48 10.28
N PRO A 524 -34.36 15.96 11.51
CA PRO A 524 -33.51 16.91 12.21
C PRO A 524 -32.27 16.21 12.77
N LEU A 525 -31.11 16.85 12.70
CA LEU A 525 -29.86 16.40 13.33
C LEU A 525 -29.90 16.73 14.82
N LEU A 526 -29.74 15.71 15.69
CA LEU A 526 -29.71 15.90 17.15
C LEU A 526 -28.29 16.05 17.68
N SER A 527 -27.34 15.29 17.14
CA SER A 527 -25.93 15.37 17.49
C SER A 527 -25.08 14.81 16.35
N SER A 528 -23.82 15.19 16.31
CA SER A 528 -22.91 14.71 15.27
C SER A 528 -21.47 14.66 15.75
N VAL A 529 -20.68 13.79 15.11
CA VAL A 529 -19.22 13.88 15.12
C VAL A 529 -18.81 14.74 13.93
N ASN A 530 -18.47 15.97 14.18
CA ASN A 530 -18.09 16.93 13.15
C ASN A 530 -16.72 17.56 13.45
N ILE A 531 -16.12 18.14 12.42
CA ILE A 531 -14.76 18.67 12.48
C ILE A 531 -14.61 19.90 13.38
N ASN A 532 -15.70 20.63 13.65
CA ASN A 532 -15.67 21.83 14.47
C ASN A 532 -15.61 21.49 15.97
N ASP A 533 -16.28 20.41 16.37
CA ASP A 533 -16.39 20.00 17.77
C ASP A 533 -15.31 18.99 18.17
N THR A 534 -14.89 18.14 17.23
CA THR A 534 -13.92 17.07 17.48
C THR A 534 -12.72 17.22 16.55
N ARG A 535 -11.59 17.63 17.10
CA ARG A 535 -10.34 17.78 16.32
C ARG A 535 -9.60 16.47 16.27
N VAL A 536 -9.38 15.97 15.06
CA VAL A 536 -8.47 14.86 14.81
C VAL A 536 -7.05 15.37 14.91
N LYS A 537 -6.21 14.66 15.65
CA LYS A 537 -4.76 14.86 15.71
C LYS A 537 -4.05 13.54 15.45
N GLY A 538 -2.87 13.61 14.84
CA GLY A 538 -2.04 12.42 14.66
C GLY A 538 -1.66 11.79 15.99
N ILE A 539 -1.69 10.46 16.06
CA ILE A 539 -1.18 9.72 17.21
C ILE A 539 0.32 9.58 17.07
N ARG A 540 1.06 10.21 17.97
CA ARG A 540 2.54 10.10 18.00
C ARG A 540 2.96 8.72 18.45
N VAL A 541 3.93 8.15 17.75
CA VAL A 541 4.58 6.88 18.08
C VAL A 541 6.06 7.14 18.31
N ASN A 542 6.55 6.72 19.48
CA ASN A 542 7.98 6.67 19.79
C ASN A 542 8.47 5.25 19.58
N SER A 543 9.50 5.07 18.76
CA SER A 543 10.07 3.78 18.40
C SER A 543 11.54 3.71 18.79
N PHE A 544 11.92 2.61 19.42
CA PHE A 544 13.29 2.29 19.84
C PHE A 544 13.71 0.98 19.19
N GLU A 545 14.94 0.90 18.74
CA GLU A 545 15.49 -0.30 18.08
C GLU A 545 16.94 -0.51 18.49
N LEU A 546 17.28 -1.75 18.78
CA LEU A 546 18.65 -2.25 18.91
C LEU A 546 18.85 -3.33 17.88
N GLY A 547 19.82 -3.15 16.99
CA GLY A 547 20.08 -4.08 15.91
C GLY A 547 21.52 -4.54 15.81
N TRP A 548 21.71 -5.63 15.11
CA TRP A 548 23.02 -6.18 14.75
C TRP A 548 22.97 -6.74 13.34
N ARG A 549 24.03 -6.57 12.59
CA ARG A 549 24.18 -7.00 11.19
C ARG A 549 25.55 -7.64 11.00
N TYR A 550 25.56 -8.75 10.27
CA TYR A 550 26.75 -9.39 9.77
C TYR A 550 26.67 -9.50 8.25
N THR A 551 27.66 -8.99 7.55
CA THR A 551 27.74 -9.02 6.08
C THR A 551 29.07 -9.67 5.69
N GLY A 552 29.05 -10.97 5.45
CA GLY A 552 30.18 -11.75 4.94
C GLY A 552 29.91 -12.28 3.54
N ASP A 553 30.92 -12.86 2.92
CA ASP A 553 30.83 -13.35 1.53
C ASP A 553 29.77 -14.46 1.34
N SER A 554 29.67 -15.36 2.30
CA SER A 554 28.72 -16.50 2.22
C SER A 554 27.52 -16.35 3.13
N LEU A 555 27.61 -15.57 4.20
CA LEU A 555 26.55 -15.39 5.19
C LEU A 555 26.20 -13.92 5.33
N GLN A 556 24.94 -13.60 5.15
CA GLN A 556 24.37 -12.31 5.49
C GLN A 556 23.28 -12.52 6.53
N THR A 557 23.29 -11.76 7.61
CA THR A 557 22.28 -11.85 8.65
C THR A 557 22.04 -10.51 9.31
N GLN A 558 20.79 -10.25 9.70
CA GLN A 558 20.37 -9.06 10.41
C GLN A 558 19.36 -9.44 11.49
N LEU A 559 19.58 -8.92 12.69
CA LEU A 559 18.70 -9.12 13.85
C LEU A 559 18.35 -7.76 14.45
N ALA A 560 17.11 -7.58 14.88
CA ALA A 560 16.68 -6.38 15.57
C ALA A 560 15.68 -6.69 16.68
N ALA A 561 15.86 -6.05 17.83
CA ALA A 561 14.86 -5.98 18.88
C ALA A 561 14.26 -4.57 18.86
N TYR A 562 12.95 -4.47 18.92
CA TYR A 562 12.24 -3.20 18.80
C TYR A 562 11.16 -3.02 19.88
N TYR A 563 10.90 -1.76 20.21
CA TYR A 563 9.84 -1.34 21.12
C TYR A 563 9.22 -0.05 20.61
N SER A 564 7.90 -0.01 20.49
CA SER A 564 7.16 1.19 20.11
C SER A 564 6.06 1.50 21.12
N LEU A 565 5.88 2.79 21.42
CA LEU A 565 4.89 3.30 22.35
C LEU A 565 4.08 4.43 21.70
N SER A 566 2.76 4.36 21.76
CA SER A 566 1.85 5.47 21.46
C SER A 566 1.03 5.85 22.69
N ASP A 567 0.72 7.16 22.80
CA ASP A 567 -0.03 7.70 23.92
C ASP A 567 -1.55 7.54 23.78
N SER A 568 -2.00 7.18 22.60
CA SER A 568 -3.41 6.99 22.28
C SER A 568 -3.56 5.86 21.28
N SER A 569 -4.76 5.35 21.12
CA SER A 569 -5.15 4.41 20.08
C SER A 569 -6.46 4.84 19.44
N TYR A 570 -6.72 4.39 18.22
CA TYR A 570 -8.04 4.48 17.61
C TYR A 570 -8.78 3.18 17.83
N ASP A 571 -10.08 3.26 18.09
CA ASP A 571 -10.96 2.12 18.13
C ASP A 571 -12.12 2.32 17.14
N ILE A 572 -12.69 1.21 16.69
CA ILE A 572 -13.79 1.22 15.72
C ILE A 572 -15.04 0.74 16.43
N ASN A 573 -16.07 1.56 16.44
CA ASN A 573 -17.40 1.10 16.79
C ASN A 573 -17.91 0.19 15.67
N LYS A 574 -17.95 -1.13 15.93
CA LYS A 574 -18.37 -2.13 14.93
C LYS A 574 -19.83 -2.01 14.51
N LYS A 575 -20.65 -1.30 15.29
CA LYS A 575 -22.08 -1.16 15.00
C LYS A 575 -22.38 -0.14 13.92
N ASP A 576 -21.65 0.95 13.92
CA ASP A 576 -21.83 2.08 12.98
C ASP A 576 -20.59 2.39 12.13
N MET A 577 -19.51 1.60 12.33
CA MET A 577 -18.23 1.73 11.63
C MET A 577 -17.57 3.12 11.81
N THR A 578 -17.84 3.77 12.94
CA THR A 578 -17.15 5.02 13.30
C THR A 578 -15.86 4.75 14.03
N ILE A 579 -14.88 5.61 13.79
CA ILE A 579 -13.59 5.57 14.47
C ILE A 579 -13.60 6.62 15.57
N PHE A 580 -13.13 6.26 16.74
CA PHE A 580 -12.97 7.18 17.87
C PHE A 580 -11.59 7.03 18.53
N LEU A 581 -11.08 8.14 19.06
CA LEU A 581 -9.82 8.18 19.76
C LEU A 581 -10.00 7.70 21.21
N LYS A 582 -9.20 6.74 21.63
CA LYS A 582 -9.04 6.34 23.02
C LYS A 582 -7.73 6.90 23.56
N ASP A 583 -7.75 7.48 24.77
CA ASP A 583 -6.55 7.91 25.48
C ASP A 583 -5.81 6.73 26.15
N ASP A 584 -5.84 5.58 25.51
CA ASP A 584 -5.17 4.36 26.00
C ASP A 584 -3.78 4.24 25.38
N LYS A 585 -2.77 4.10 26.22
CA LYS A 585 -1.40 3.83 25.75
C LYS A 585 -1.33 2.46 25.10
N ARG A 586 -0.67 2.39 23.93
CA ARG A 586 -0.42 1.12 23.25
C ARG A 586 1.08 0.92 23.07
N ARG A 587 1.59 -0.24 23.49
CA ARG A 587 2.96 -0.67 23.24
C ARG A 587 3.02 -1.90 22.35
N ILE A 588 4.00 -1.92 21.47
CA ILE A 588 4.28 -3.06 20.60
C ILE A 588 5.78 -3.30 20.67
N TYR A 589 6.18 -4.52 20.89
CA TYR A 589 7.58 -4.90 20.97
C TYR A 589 7.81 -6.29 20.40
N GLY A 590 9.04 -6.54 19.95
CA GLY A 590 9.36 -7.81 19.34
C GLY A 590 10.82 -7.95 18.98
N VAL A 591 11.10 -9.09 18.38
CA VAL A 591 12.40 -9.44 17.81
C VAL A 591 12.17 -9.99 16.42
N GLU A 592 12.95 -9.52 15.47
CA GLU A 592 12.91 -9.97 14.09
C GLU A 592 14.31 -10.24 13.57
N GLY A 593 14.41 -11.07 12.54
CA GLY A 593 15.67 -11.32 11.89
C GLY A 593 15.53 -12.09 10.60
N ALA A 594 16.60 -12.02 9.81
CA ALA A 594 16.78 -12.81 8.60
C ALA A 594 18.23 -13.27 8.51
N ALA A 595 18.43 -14.41 7.88
CA ALA A 595 19.74 -14.93 7.54
C ALA A 595 19.68 -15.59 6.16
N ASP A 596 20.68 -15.32 5.34
CA ASP A 596 20.89 -15.89 4.02
C ASP A 596 22.29 -16.48 3.95
N TYR A 597 22.38 -17.74 3.55
CA TYR A 597 23.63 -18.46 3.40
C TYR A 597 23.79 -19.00 1.98
N ALA A 598 24.80 -18.52 1.28
CA ALA A 598 25.23 -19.06 -0.01
C ALA A 598 26.19 -20.22 0.21
N ILE A 599 25.83 -21.40 -0.27
CA ILE A 599 26.68 -22.60 -0.13
C ILE A 599 27.85 -22.50 -1.11
N ALA A 600 29.07 -22.46 -0.58
CA ALA A 600 30.28 -22.30 -1.38
C ALA A 600 30.37 -23.30 -2.53
N ASP A 601 30.85 -22.84 -3.69
CA ASP A 601 31.04 -23.64 -4.92
C ASP A 601 29.74 -24.25 -5.49
N THR A 602 28.58 -23.69 -5.13
CA THR A 602 27.25 -24.10 -5.65
C THR A 602 26.36 -22.89 -5.93
N ASP A 603 25.27 -23.12 -6.70
CA ASP A 603 24.21 -22.11 -6.91
C ASP A 603 23.12 -22.16 -5.82
N TRP A 604 23.35 -22.90 -4.72
CA TRP A 604 22.37 -23.05 -3.64
C TRP A 604 22.48 -21.92 -2.61
N ARG A 605 21.34 -21.34 -2.30
CA ARG A 605 21.15 -20.41 -1.18
C ARG A 605 20.11 -20.97 -0.22
N VAL A 606 20.35 -20.83 1.07
CA VAL A 606 19.42 -21.19 2.14
C VAL A 606 19.14 -19.95 2.97
N GLY A 607 17.90 -19.52 2.96
CA GLY A 607 17.46 -18.34 3.71
C GLY A 607 16.38 -18.67 4.72
N THR A 608 16.33 -17.89 5.80
CA THR A 608 15.27 -17.93 6.81
C THR A 608 15.02 -16.55 7.36
N ASN A 609 13.78 -16.28 7.73
CA ASN A 609 13.43 -15.08 8.49
C ASN A 609 12.40 -15.42 9.58
N PHE A 610 12.32 -14.56 10.59
CA PHE A 610 11.35 -14.69 11.66
C PHE A 610 10.97 -13.33 12.23
N ASN A 611 9.79 -13.25 12.84
CA ASN A 611 9.33 -12.14 13.64
C ASN A 611 8.50 -12.65 14.81
N LEU A 612 8.87 -12.23 16.03
CA LEU A 612 8.13 -12.46 17.26
C LEU A 612 7.63 -11.11 17.77
N ILE A 613 6.33 -10.93 17.85
CA ILE A 613 5.70 -9.65 18.16
C ILE A 613 4.68 -9.80 19.28
N LYS A 614 4.62 -8.81 20.18
CA LYS A 614 3.58 -8.67 21.19
C LYS A 614 3.02 -7.25 21.17
N SER A 615 1.68 -7.14 21.17
CA SER A 615 0.94 -5.88 21.26
C SER A 615 0.14 -5.86 22.53
N GLU A 616 0.22 -4.75 23.29
CA GLU A 616 -0.53 -4.56 24.53
C GLU A 616 -1.11 -3.14 24.58
N THR A 617 -2.32 -3.04 25.14
CA THR A 617 -3.00 -1.76 25.41
C THR A 617 -3.13 -1.58 26.91
N LYS A 618 -2.95 -0.36 27.39
CA LYS A 618 -3.07 -0.06 28.83
C LYS A 618 -4.54 0.16 29.19
N ALA A 619 -5.09 -0.71 30.02
CA ALA A 619 -6.42 -0.58 30.59
C ALA A 619 -6.30 -0.22 32.08
N GLY A 620 -6.60 1.03 32.47
CA GLY A 620 -6.29 1.55 33.80
C GLY A 620 -4.78 1.53 34.07
N ASP A 621 -4.37 0.79 35.11
CA ASP A 621 -2.94 0.64 35.46
C ASP A 621 -2.30 -0.64 34.94
N GLN A 622 -3.04 -1.51 34.27
CA GLN A 622 -2.55 -2.80 33.76
C GLN A 622 -2.40 -2.81 32.24
N TRP A 623 -1.44 -3.60 31.76
CA TRP A 623 -1.26 -3.88 30.36
C TRP A 623 -1.99 -5.17 30.00
N GLU A 624 -2.89 -5.09 29.03
CA GLU A 624 -3.65 -6.20 28.49
C GLU A 624 -3.23 -6.50 27.04
N ASN A 625 -3.34 -7.77 26.63
CA ASN A 625 -3.06 -8.12 25.25
C ASN A 625 -3.95 -7.29 24.31
N GLY A 626 -3.34 -6.52 23.42
CA GLY A 626 -4.01 -5.80 22.37
C GLY A 626 -4.50 -6.76 21.27
N ALA A 627 -5.69 -6.49 20.75
CA ALA A 627 -6.24 -7.24 19.62
C ALA A 627 -5.49 -6.93 18.33
#